data_0a8e0ab90147bbad7a7b0c753b3388e2
#
_entry.id   0a8e0ab90147bbad7a7b0c753b3388e2
#
_cell.length_a   1.000
_cell.length_b   1.000
_cell.length_c   1.000
_cell.angle_alpha   90.00
_cell.angle_beta   90.00
_cell.angle_gamma   90.00
#
_symmetry.space_group_name_H-M   'P 1'
#
loop_
_entity.id
_entity.type
_entity.pdbx_description
1 polymer ?
#
loop_
_entity_poly.entity_id
_entity_poly.type
_entity_poly.pdbx_seq_one_letter_code
_entity_poly.pdbx_strand_id
1 'polypeptide(L)'
;MKKTIAWKMAVAGVLIAVCVVCSPLSIPVGASRCFPVQHLVNILAAVLLGPFYGVGMAFVTSLIRVLMGTGTLLAFPGSMCGALLCGLVYKYSKNIPLTCIGELFGTSVLGGICAYPIAALLMGKEAVLWTYILPFFVSSAGGTVIAVSYTHLTLP
;
A
#
# COMPACT_ATOMS: atom_id res chain seq x y z
N MET A 1 22.75 2.10 14.88
CA MET A 1 21.85 1.90 16.04
C MET A 1 20.82 0.82 15.73
N LYS A 2 20.67 -0.20 16.60
CA LYS A 2 19.57 -1.20 16.44
C LYS A 2 18.24 -0.51 16.77
N LYS A 3 17.34 -0.45 15.80
CA LYS A 3 16.00 0.11 15.98
C LYS A 3 15.21 -0.73 17.00
N THR A 4 14.85 -0.16 18.14
CA THR A 4 14.10 -0.85 19.20
C THR A 4 12.67 -1.18 18.74
N ILE A 5 12.02 -2.16 19.38
CA ILE A 5 10.63 -2.52 19.09
C ILE A 5 9.73 -1.31 19.33
N ALA A 6 9.94 -0.57 20.43
CA ALA A 6 9.18 0.64 20.76
C ALA A 6 9.27 1.69 19.63
N TRP A 7 10.48 1.92 19.08
CA TRP A 7 10.66 2.83 17.95
C TRP A 7 9.87 2.37 16.73
N LYS A 8 9.94 1.07 16.38
CA LYS A 8 9.18 0.53 15.24
C LYS A 8 7.68 0.69 15.40
N MET A 9 7.17 0.43 16.60
CA MET A 9 5.74 0.60 16.91
C MET A 9 5.30 2.06 16.82
N ALA A 10 6.10 2.99 17.35
CA ALA A 10 5.83 4.43 17.26
C ALA A 10 5.79 4.91 15.79
N VAL A 11 6.79 4.53 15.00
CA VAL A 11 6.83 4.88 13.57
C VAL A 11 5.66 4.27 12.81
N ALA A 12 5.32 3.01 13.06
CA ALA A 12 4.16 2.36 12.45
C ALA A 12 2.86 3.11 12.80
N GLY A 13 2.68 3.50 14.06
CA GLY A 13 1.53 4.27 14.50
C GLY A 13 1.39 5.63 13.79
N VAL A 14 2.50 6.36 13.64
CA VAL A 14 2.52 7.64 12.89
C VAL A 14 2.16 7.41 11.42
N LEU A 15 2.73 6.41 10.78
CA LEU A 15 2.45 6.09 9.38
C LEU A 15 0.99 5.66 9.15
N ILE A 16 0.41 4.89 10.07
CA ILE A 16 -1.02 4.54 10.07
C ILE A 16 -1.87 5.82 10.18
N ALA A 17 -1.55 6.70 11.13
CA ALA A 17 -2.27 7.95 11.32
C ALA A 17 -2.24 8.82 10.06
N VAL A 18 -1.09 8.98 9.41
CA VAL A 18 -0.95 9.70 8.14
C VAL A 18 -1.87 9.11 7.07
N CYS A 19 -1.85 7.78 6.88
CA CYS A 19 -2.72 7.12 5.90
C CYS A 19 -4.21 7.33 6.18
N VAL A 20 -4.61 7.25 7.45
CA VAL A 20 -6.01 7.41 7.85
C VAL A 20 -6.48 8.85 7.66
N VAL A 21 -5.69 9.83 8.12
CA VAL A 21 -6.00 11.26 7.97
C VAL A 21 -6.06 11.66 6.49
N CYS A 22 -5.19 11.12 5.65
CA CYS A 22 -5.18 11.39 4.21
C CYS A 22 -6.19 10.56 3.42
N SER A 23 -6.97 9.68 4.04
CA SER A 23 -7.97 8.85 3.35
C SER A 23 -9.02 9.65 2.55
N PRO A 24 -9.49 10.84 2.99
CA PRO A 24 -10.39 11.65 2.17
C PRO A 24 -9.80 12.13 0.85
N LEU A 25 -8.46 12.18 0.73
CA LEU A 25 -7.76 12.55 -0.51
C LEU A 25 -7.75 11.41 -1.54
N SER A 26 -8.67 10.47 -1.44
CA SER A 26 -8.81 9.39 -2.42
C SER A 26 -9.42 9.89 -3.73
N ILE A 27 -8.89 9.39 -4.84
CA ILE A 27 -9.34 9.71 -6.19
C ILE A 27 -10.15 8.51 -6.70
N PRO A 28 -11.41 8.67 -7.12
CA PRO A 28 -12.17 7.59 -7.71
C PRO A 28 -11.59 7.23 -9.09
N VAL A 29 -11.27 5.96 -9.30
CA VAL A 29 -10.76 5.43 -10.57
C VAL A 29 -11.54 4.16 -10.92
N GLY A 30 -12.46 4.27 -11.86
CA GLY A 30 -13.31 3.14 -12.28
C GLY A 30 -14.08 2.53 -11.10
N ALA A 31 -13.95 1.23 -10.90
CA ALA A 31 -14.66 0.47 -9.86
C ALA A 31 -14.03 0.57 -8.46
N SER A 32 -12.91 1.28 -8.32
CA SER A 32 -12.14 1.37 -7.06
C SER A 32 -11.75 2.82 -6.76
N ARG A 33 -11.15 3.02 -5.58
CA ARG A 33 -10.57 4.31 -5.16
C ARG A 33 -9.06 4.20 -5.14
N CYS A 34 -8.41 5.22 -5.68
CA CYS A 34 -6.97 5.38 -5.69
C CYS A 34 -6.51 6.10 -4.40
N PHE A 35 -5.51 5.54 -3.71
CA PHE A 35 -4.95 6.10 -2.47
C PHE A 35 -3.43 6.27 -2.59
N PRO A 36 -2.92 7.29 -3.29
CA PRO A 36 -1.49 7.46 -3.53
C PRO A 36 -0.66 7.50 -2.25
N VAL A 37 -1.19 8.13 -1.20
CA VAL A 37 -0.53 8.25 0.11
C VAL A 37 -0.28 6.87 0.75
N GLN A 38 -1.19 5.91 0.58
CA GLN A 38 -1.02 4.55 1.08
C GLN A 38 0.22 3.88 0.49
N HIS A 39 0.44 4.02 -0.81
CA HIS A 39 1.57 3.40 -1.51
C HIS A 39 2.89 4.08 -1.17
N LEU A 40 2.91 5.42 -1.05
CA LEU A 40 4.04 6.16 -0.51
C LEU A 40 4.43 5.65 0.89
N VAL A 41 3.44 5.49 1.77
CA VAL A 41 3.67 5.03 3.14
C VAL A 41 4.11 3.57 3.18
N ASN A 42 3.64 2.70 2.29
CA ASN A 42 4.14 1.32 2.16
C ASN A 42 5.64 1.30 1.82
N ILE A 43 6.09 2.16 0.90
CA ILE A 43 7.51 2.30 0.55
C ILE A 43 8.33 2.79 1.76
N LEU A 44 7.84 3.81 2.47
CA LEU A 44 8.49 4.29 3.69
C LEU A 44 8.57 3.21 4.78
N ALA A 45 7.49 2.45 4.97
CA ALA A 45 7.45 1.34 5.91
C ALA A 45 8.43 0.23 5.53
N ALA A 46 8.57 -0.09 4.24
CA ALA A 46 9.55 -1.05 3.75
C ALA A 46 10.98 -0.65 4.12
N VAL A 47 11.32 0.63 3.95
CA VAL A 47 12.65 1.20 4.25
C VAL A 47 12.92 1.28 5.75
N LEU A 48 11.93 1.72 6.53
CA LEU A 48 12.09 2.02 7.95
C LEU A 48 11.88 0.81 8.85
N LEU A 49 10.86 0.00 8.55
CA LEU A 49 10.34 -1.04 9.44
C LEU A 49 10.60 -2.47 8.93
N GLY A 50 10.67 -2.64 7.61
CA GLY A 50 10.80 -3.93 6.95
C GLY A 50 9.46 -4.61 6.66
N PRO A 51 9.47 -5.82 6.00
CA PRO A 51 8.29 -6.42 5.41
C PRO A 51 7.18 -6.75 6.41
N PHE A 52 7.49 -7.38 7.53
CA PHE A 52 6.46 -7.83 8.48
C PHE A 52 5.71 -6.68 9.14
N TYR A 53 6.43 -5.65 9.60
CA TYR A 53 5.80 -4.45 10.15
C TYR A 53 5.04 -3.67 9.08
N GLY A 54 5.53 -3.64 7.85
CA GLY A 54 4.85 -3.01 6.71
C GLY A 54 3.50 -3.66 6.44
N VAL A 55 3.43 -5.00 6.41
CA VAL A 55 2.17 -5.74 6.21
C VAL A 55 1.20 -5.51 7.38
N GLY A 56 1.69 -5.59 8.64
CA GLY A 56 0.85 -5.30 9.81
C GLY A 56 0.29 -3.89 9.79
N MET A 57 1.10 -2.89 9.43
CA MET A 57 0.67 -1.51 9.26
C MET A 57 -0.38 -1.37 8.15
N ALA A 58 -0.17 -2.00 6.99
CA ALA A 58 -1.10 -1.97 5.87
C ALA A 58 -2.45 -2.60 6.26
N PHE A 59 -2.42 -3.72 7.01
CA PHE A 59 -3.63 -4.35 7.53
C PHE A 59 -4.42 -3.41 8.47
N VAL A 60 -3.75 -2.86 9.50
CA VAL A 60 -4.40 -1.96 10.47
C VAL A 60 -4.96 -0.71 9.79
N THR A 61 -4.20 -0.11 8.87
CA THR A 61 -4.66 1.04 8.09
C THR A 61 -5.92 0.71 7.29
N SER A 62 -5.92 -0.41 6.58
CA SER A 62 -7.07 -0.85 5.78
C SER A 62 -8.28 -1.13 6.67
N LEU A 63 -8.07 -1.75 7.83
CA LEU A 63 -9.14 -2.03 8.80
C LEU A 63 -9.78 -0.73 9.32
N ILE A 64 -8.98 0.22 9.79
CA ILE A 64 -9.49 1.50 10.29
C ILE A 64 -10.27 2.23 9.19
N ARG A 65 -9.76 2.27 7.96
CA ARG A 65 -10.40 2.93 6.83
C ARG A 65 -11.73 2.27 6.43
N VAL A 66 -11.82 0.94 6.50
CA VAL A 66 -13.10 0.24 6.26
C VAL A 66 -14.09 0.56 7.36
N LEU A 67 -13.68 0.53 8.64
CA LEU A 67 -14.53 0.90 9.77
C LEU A 67 -15.03 2.36 9.72
N MET A 68 -14.21 3.26 9.21
CA MET A 68 -14.57 4.67 9.01
C MET A 68 -15.40 4.92 7.73
N GLY A 69 -15.65 3.89 6.92
CA GLY A 69 -16.38 4.03 5.63
C GLY A 69 -15.60 4.74 4.53
N THR A 70 -14.31 5.02 4.72
CA THR A 70 -13.44 5.67 3.72
C THR A 70 -12.72 4.68 2.81
N GLY A 71 -12.70 3.40 3.17
CA GLY A 71 -12.08 2.31 2.41
C GLY A 71 -13.08 1.21 2.05
N THR A 72 -12.64 0.27 1.20
CA THR A 72 -13.38 -0.92 0.84
C THR A 72 -12.61 -2.18 1.25
N LEU A 73 -13.28 -3.33 1.30
CA LEU A 73 -12.62 -4.63 1.58
C LEU A 73 -11.50 -4.96 0.57
N LEU A 74 -11.57 -4.38 -0.63
CA LEU A 74 -10.54 -4.54 -1.66
C LEU A 74 -9.20 -3.88 -1.30
N ALA A 75 -9.20 -2.97 -0.31
CA ALA A 75 -7.98 -2.34 0.16
C ALA A 75 -7.03 -3.32 0.87
N PHE A 76 -7.57 -4.38 1.50
CA PHE A 76 -6.75 -5.36 2.22
C PHE A 76 -5.76 -6.09 1.30
N PRO A 77 -6.21 -6.83 0.25
CA PRO A 77 -5.28 -7.56 -0.59
C PRO A 77 -4.31 -6.62 -1.32
N GLY A 78 -4.78 -5.50 -1.83
CA GLY A 78 -3.93 -4.54 -2.53
C GLY A 78 -2.79 -4.01 -1.67
N SER A 79 -3.12 -3.44 -0.52
CA SER A 79 -2.13 -2.82 0.36
C SER A 79 -1.19 -3.84 1.01
N MET A 80 -1.69 -5.01 1.41
CA MET A 80 -0.87 -6.04 2.06
C MET A 80 0.10 -6.71 1.10
N CYS A 81 -0.35 -7.07 -0.12
CA CYS A 81 0.53 -7.64 -1.15
C CYS A 81 1.60 -6.64 -1.58
N GLY A 82 1.22 -5.36 -1.77
CA GLY A 82 2.16 -4.28 -2.06
C GLY A 82 3.20 -4.11 -0.96
N ALA A 83 2.77 -3.94 0.30
CA ALA A 83 3.67 -3.78 1.43
C ALA A 83 4.61 -4.98 1.64
N LEU A 84 4.10 -6.21 1.42
CA LEU A 84 4.92 -7.42 1.53
C LEU A 84 6.02 -7.46 0.47
N LEU A 85 5.63 -7.31 -0.80
CA LEU A 85 6.58 -7.41 -1.91
C LEU A 85 7.59 -6.26 -1.88
N CYS A 86 7.12 -5.04 -1.65
CA CYS A 86 7.92 -3.86 -1.44
C CYS A 86 8.95 -4.06 -0.31
N GLY A 87 8.50 -4.56 0.85
CA GLY A 87 9.35 -4.84 1.99
C GLY A 87 10.39 -5.94 1.73
N LEU A 88 10.02 -7.00 1.02
CA LEU A 88 10.93 -8.07 0.63
C LEU A 88 11.98 -7.57 -0.37
N VAL A 89 11.56 -6.86 -1.41
CA VAL A 89 12.47 -6.28 -2.41
C VAL A 89 13.47 -5.35 -1.74
N TYR A 90 13.02 -4.45 -0.85
CA TYR A 90 13.94 -3.57 -0.14
C TYR A 90 14.89 -4.32 0.80
N LYS A 91 14.41 -5.37 1.46
CA LYS A 91 15.25 -6.18 2.35
C LYS A 91 16.46 -6.78 1.63
N TYR A 92 16.26 -7.24 0.39
CA TYR A 92 17.31 -7.91 -0.38
C TYR A 92 18.14 -6.94 -1.25
N SER A 93 17.48 -5.99 -1.92
CA SER A 93 18.14 -5.09 -2.88
C SER A 93 18.70 -3.82 -2.27
N LYS A 94 18.09 -3.32 -1.18
CA LYS A 94 18.37 -1.99 -0.59
C LYS A 94 18.26 -0.83 -1.60
N ASN A 95 17.57 -1.05 -2.71
CA ASN A 95 17.42 -0.12 -3.80
C ASN A 95 15.98 0.43 -3.82
N ILE A 96 15.82 1.76 -3.69
CA ILE A 96 14.50 2.40 -3.61
C ILE A 96 13.73 2.29 -4.94
N PRO A 97 14.29 2.59 -6.11
CA PRO A 97 13.63 2.37 -7.39
C PRO A 97 13.09 0.95 -7.57
N LEU A 98 13.89 -0.07 -7.22
CA LEU A 98 13.45 -1.46 -7.31
C LEU A 98 12.34 -1.78 -6.30
N THR A 99 12.39 -1.16 -5.12
CA THR A 99 11.35 -1.25 -4.09
C THR A 99 10.03 -0.66 -4.59
N CYS A 100 10.09 0.45 -5.30
CA CYS A 100 8.93 1.07 -5.94
C CYS A 100 8.30 0.16 -7.00
N ILE A 101 9.11 -0.51 -7.82
CA ILE A 101 8.64 -1.51 -8.78
C ILE A 101 7.98 -2.69 -8.03
N GLY A 102 8.56 -3.12 -6.91
CA GLY A 102 7.98 -4.14 -6.05
C GLY A 102 6.61 -3.76 -5.50
N GLU A 103 6.45 -2.52 -5.04
CA GLU A 103 5.15 -1.99 -4.60
C GLU A 103 4.13 -1.97 -5.73
N LEU A 104 4.53 -1.43 -6.90
CA LEU A 104 3.69 -1.35 -8.08
C LEU A 104 3.18 -2.72 -8.51
N PHE A 105 4.08 -3.70 -8.65
CA PHE A 105 3.74 -5.06 -9.05
C PHE A 105 2.93 -5.79 -7.97
N GLY A 106 3.33 -5.68 -6.72
CA GLY A 106 2.66 -6.29 -5.57
C GLY A 106 1.22 -5.83 -5.42
N THR A 107 0.98 -4.53 -5.52
CA THR A 107 -0.37 -3.96 -5.41
C THR A 107 -1.21 -4.24 -6.64
N SER A 108 -0.70 -3.98 -7.85
CA SER A 108 -1.50 -4.05 -9.07
C SER A 108 -1.79 -5.48 -9.48
N VAL A 109 -0.76 -6.33 -9.57
CA VAL A 109 -0.92 -7.71 -10.07
C VAL A 109 -1.37 -8.63 -8.95
N LEU A 110 -0.56 -8.81 -7.90
CA LEU A 110 -0.90 -9.74 -6.82
C LEU A 110 -2.12 -9.26 -6.04
N GLY A 111 -2.18 -7.98 -5.70
CA GLY A 111 -3.32 -7.39 -5.00
C GLY A 111 -4.60 -7.44 -5.84
N GLY A 112 -4.52 -7.20 -7.15
CA GLY A 112 -5.64 -7.29 -8.09
C GLY A 112 -6.17 -8.72 -8.22
N ILE A 113 -5.28 -9.71 -8.34
CA ILE A 113 -5.65 -11.14 -8.37
C ILE A 113 -6.32 -11.56 -7.05
N CYS A 114 -5.76 -11.17 -5.90
CA CYS A 114 -6.34 -11.48 -4.60
C CYS A 114 -7.62 -10.70 -4.31
N ALA A 115 -7.83 -9.54 -4.94
CA ALA A 115 -9.06 -8.77 -4.80
C ALA A 115 -10.26 -9.43 -5.51
N TYR A 116 -10.01 -10.18 -6.58
CA TYR A 116 -11.08 -10.84 -7.34
C TYR A 116 -11.97 -11.77 -6.50
N PRO A 117 -11.42 -12.78 -5.77
CA PRO A 117 -12.25 -13.63 -4.92
C PRO A 117 -12.96 -12.87 -3.80
N ILE A 118 -12.37 -11.82 -3.25
CA ILE A 118 -12.98 -10.98 -2.22
C ILE A 118 -14.17 -10.22 -2.80
N ALA A 119 -14.03 -9.66 -4.01
CA ALA A 119 -15.11 -8.97 -4.70
C ALA A 119 -16.26 -9.91 -5.05
N ALA A 120 -15.95 -11.08 -5.59
CA ALA A 120 -16.95 -12.05 -6.01
C ALA A 120 -17.70 -12.68 -4.82
N LEU A 121 -16.95 -13.14 -3.78
CA LEU A 121 -17.51 -13.92 -2.68
C LEU A 121 -18.08 -13.05 -1.54
N LEU A 122 -17.41 -11.94 -1.20
CA LEU A 122 -17.81 -11.10 -0.07
C LEU A 122 -18.62 -9.88 -0.47
N MET A 123 -18.43 -9.35 -1.68
CA MET A 123 -19.12 -8.15 -2.14
C MET A 123 -20.23 -8.46 -3.17
N GLY A 124 -20.34 -9.71 -3.63
CA GLY A 124 -21.35 -10.12 -4.61
C GLY A 124 -21.25 -9.36 -5.95
N LYS A 125 -20.06 -8.86 -6.30
CA LYS A 125 -19.86 -8.11 -7.54
C LYS A 125 -19.43 -9.05 -8.66
N GLU A 126 -20.18 -9.05 -9.75
CA GLU A 126 -19.71 -9.63 -11.00
C GLU A 126 -18.60 -8.74 -11.57
N ALA A 127 -17.37 -9.23 -11.52
CA ALA A 127 -16.22 -8.49 -12.02
C ALA A 127 -15.29 -9.43 -12.78
N VAL A 128 -14.70 -8.92 -13.84
CA VAL A 128 -13.61 -9.60 -14.54
C VAL A 128 -12.30 -9.27 -13.80
N LEU A 129 -11.38 -10.21 -13.80
CA LEU A 129 -10.07 -10.10 -13.09
C LEU A 129 -9.33 -8.78 -13.38
N TRP A 130 -9.41 -8.30 -14.62
CA TRP A 130 -8.81 -7.03 -15.07
C TRP A 130 -9.44 -5.78 -14.45
N THR A 131 -10.67 -5.86 -13.97
CA THR A 131 -11.41 -4.72 -13.39
C THR A 131 -10.69 -4.10 -12.20
N TYR A 132 -9.91 -4.89 -11.46
CA TYR A 132 -9.20 -4.43 -10.26
C TYR A 132 -7.71 -4.14 -10.52
N ILE A 133 -7.09 -4.80 -11.49
CA ILE A 133 -5.68 -4.60 -11.81
C ILE A 133 -5.43 -3.17 -12.27
N LEU A 134 -6.24 -2.62 -13.16
CA LEU A 134 -6.05 -1.27 -13.71
C LEU A 134 -6.17 -0.17 -12.64
N PRO A 135 -7.24 -0.10 -11.82
CA PRO A 135 -7.33 0.88 -10.73
C PRO A 135 -6.19 0.76 -9.70
N PHE A 136 -5.79 -0.46 -9.37
CA PHE A 136 -4.69 -0.69 -8.43
C PHE A 136 -3.35 -0.25 -9.02
N PHE A 137 -3.14 -0.48 -10.32
CA PHE A 137 -1.96 0.01 -11.03
C PHE A 137 -1.89 1.54 -11.01
N VAL A 138 -2.97 2.24 -11.36
CA VAL A 138 -3.03 3.69 -11.34
C VAL A 138 -2.78 4.25 -9.93
N SER A 139 -3.36 3.60 -8.91
CA SER A 139 -3.18 3.97 -7.51
C SER A 139 -1.72 3.86 -7.06
N SER A 140 -1.10 2.71 -7.31
CA SER A 140 0.28 2.46 -6.90
C SER A 140 1.28 3.24 -7.73
N ALA A 141 1.03 3.46 -9.04
CA ALA A 141 1.86 4.30 -9.90
C ALA A 141 1.89 5.75 -9.39
N GLY A 142 0.72 6.32 -9.05
CA GLY A 142 0.65 7.66 -8.48
C GLY A 142 1.44 7.80 -7.18
N GLY A 143 1.29 6.87 -6.25
CA GLY A 143 2.04 6.86 -5.01
C GLY A 143 3.55 6.64 -5.20
N THR A 144 3.93 5.81 -6.17
CA THR A 144 5.33 5.56 -6.53
C THR A 144 6.00 6.80 -7.13
N VAL A 145 5.31 7.51 -8.01
CA VAL A 145 5.83 8.78 -8.58
C VAL A 145 6.08 9.80 -7.46
N ILE A 146 5.17 9.94 -6.51
CA ILE A 146 5.35 10.82 -5.35
C ILE A 146 6.54 10.36 -4.51
N ALA A 147 6.69 9.06 -4.24
CA ALA A 147 7.79 8.52 -3.46
C ALA A 147 9.16 8.77 -4.12
N VAL A 148 9.27 8.52 -5.43
CA VAL A 148 10.50 8.77 -6.19
C VAL A 148 10.84 10.25 -6.22
N SER A 149 9.86 11.11 -6.49
CA SER A 149 10.06 12.56 -6.48
C SER A 149 10.54 13.06 -5.11
N TYR A 150 9.93 12.58 -4.02
CA TYR A 150 10.33 12.93 -2.67
C TYR A 150 11.76 12.46 -2.37
N THR A 151 12.12 11.23 -2.72
CA THR A 151 13.46 10.70 -2.45
C THR A 151 14.54 11.40 -3.27
N HIS A 152 14.26 11.77 -4.52
CA HIS A 152 15.20 12.56 -5.33
C HIS A 152 15.41 13.98 -4.84
N LEU A 153 14.41 14.59 -4.17
CA LEU A 153 14.50 15.95 -3.65
C LEU A 153 15.13 16.02 -2.26
N THR A 154 15.09 14.94 -1.48
CA THR A 154 15.49 14.93 -0.06
C THR A 154 16.74 14.12 0.25
N LEU A 155 17.18 13.27 -0.65
CA LEU A 155 18.41 12.49 -0.50
C LEU A 155 19.45 13.00 -1.50
N PRO A 156 20.63 13.41 -1.02
CA PRO A 156 21.74 13.82 -1.88
C PRO A 156 22.32 12.63 -2.66
#